data_a6ea38773f8cb92d615e601bbd555f3e
#
_entry.id   a6ea38773f8cb92d615e601bbd555f3e
#
_cell.length_a   1.000
_cell.length_b   1.000
_cell.length_c   1.000
_cell.angle_alpha   90.00
_cell.angle_beta   90.00
_cell.angle_gamma   90.00
#
_symmetry.space_group_name_H-M   'P 1'
#
loop_
_entity.id
_entity.type
_entity.pdbx_description
1 polymer ?
#
loop_
_entity_poly.entity_id
_entity_poly.type
_entity_poly.pdbx_seq_one_letter_code
_entity_poly.pdbx_strand_id
1 'polypeptide(L)'
;MGFTRGSLTLPRMNAHRLAIIAAALTIMVAAALATALATFSGQALPRAVRHNLSGASGTALVMTGEVDASQAAQYTGMLPARISAALDGTPFAFYQADWSDPLGFVSGARPARPASAGNTPIAEAAALGGITAHATLVSGRWPGGPARGQPIPAALPATAAALLHVTDGDVLRMQDRISSGYVRFVVTGLYRPRQLSSSYWGLDAYAGLAGSSTLSGFTTYGPLTVQAAAFAGPLAVYEGSWLAQPRTASIPAGQLTTVAGQVGVLKQTLQDAQLLPALALSTNLPSVLNGTASNLDVARSLLAICAVLLFLLAAAALLAVTRLLAGQ
;
A
#
# COMPACT_ATOMS: atom_id res chain seq x y z
N MET A 1 35.24 38.51 82.70
CA MET A 1 34.22 37.54 82.34
C MET A 1 33.69 37.92 80.94
N GLY A 2 34.26 37.32 79.90
CA GLY A 2 33.90 37.56 78.52
C GLY A 2 33.04 36.46 77.96
N PHE A 3 31.83 36.78 77.54
CA PHE A 3 30.91 35.86 76.87
C PHE A 3 31.14 35.93 75.40
N THR A 4 31.76 34.88 74.84
CA THR A 4 31.87 34.63 73.40
C THR A 4 30.52 34.30 72.78
N ARG A 5 29.84 35.27 72.12
CA ARG A 5 28.76 35.03 71.23
C ARG A 5 29.39 34.78 69.85
N GLY A 6 29.74 33.56 69.59
CA GLY A 6 30.29 33.20 68.29
C GLY A 6 29.63 31.95 67.73
N SER A 7 29.19 31.99 66.49
CA SER A 7 29.06 30.90 65.53
C SER A 7 27.79 30.06 65.45
N LEU A 8 26.60 30.64 65.64
CA LEU A 8 25.34 29.90 65.26
C LEU A 8 24.73 30.34 63.89
N THR A 9 25.33 31.31 63.22
CA THR A 9 24.78 31.86 61.97
C THR A 9 25.29 31.15 60.72
N LEU A 10 26.46 30.52 60.77
CA LEU A 10 27.09 29.86 59.61
C LEU A 10 26.35 28.57 59.10
N PRO A 11 25.85 27.66 59.93
CA PRO A 11 25.12 26.47 59.44
C PRO A 11 23.78 26.81 58.82
N ARG A 12 23.07 27.87 59.25
CA ARG A 12 21.79 28.31 58.67
C ARG A 12 21.94 28.89 57.26
N MET A 13 22.99 29.65 56.96
CA MET A 13 23.23 30.19 55.63
C MET A 13 23.56 29.08 54.60
N ASN A 14 24.21 27.98 55.00
CA ASN A 14 24.47 26.86 54.10
C ASN A 14 23.24 26.01 53.83
N ALA A 15 22.33 25.83 54.77
CA ALA A 15 21.06 25.13 54.57
C ALA A 15 20.13 25.85 53.59
N HIS A 16 20.09 27.20 53.61
CA HIS A 16 19.32 27.98 52.64
C HIS A 16 19.90 27.88 51.22
N ARG A 17 21.23 27.92 51.07
CA ARG A 17 21.88 27.75 49.78
C ARG A 17 21.62 26.40 49.18
N LEU A 18 21.69 25.33 49.98
CA LEU A 18 21.39 23.96 49.53
C LEU A 18 19.92 23.80 49.08
N ALA A 19 18.97 24.39 49.81
CA ALA A 19 17.55 24.36 49.44
C ALA A 19 17.28 25.10 48.11
N ILE A 20 17.87 26.26 47.93
CA ILE A 20 17.75 27.05 46.66
C ILE A 20 18.40 26.31 45.49
N ILE A 21 19.58 25.72 45.71
CA ILE A 21 20.26 24.91 44.67
C ILE A 21 19.43 23.68 44.31
N ALA A 22 18.86 22.98 45.29
CA ALA A 22 18.00 21.83 45.03
C ALA A 22 16.74 22.22 44.24
N ALA A 23 16.09 23.34 44.61
CA ALA A 23 14.94 23.84 43.88
C ALA A 23 15.30 24.26 42.44
N ALA A 24 16.42 24.97 42.24
CA ALA A 24 16.88 25.35 40.90
C ALA A 24 17.20 24.13 40.06
N LEU A 25 17.82 23.10 40.62
CA LEU A 25 18.14 21.85 39.94
C LEU A 25 16.85 21.09 39.55
N THR A 26 15.85 21.04 40.43
CA THR A 26 14.55 20.40 40.15
C THR A 26 13.81 21.12 39.03
N ILE A 27 13.80 22.44 39.03
CA ILE A 27 13.18 23.25 37.94
C ILE A 27 13.92 23.03 36.63
N MET A 28 15.25 23.01 36.66
CA MET A 28 16.09 22.80 35.46
C MET A 28 15.83 21.40 34.86
N VAL A 29 15.78 20.37 35.68
CA VAL A 29 15.45 18.99 35.23
C VAL A 29 14.04 18.91 34.69
N ALA A 30 13.06 19.50 35.35
CA ALA A 30 11.67 19.55 34.88
C ALA A 30 11.54 20.30 33.53
N ALA A 31 12.23 21.43 33.38
CA ALA A 31 12.26 22.17 32.12
C ALA A 31 12.94 21.39 30.99
N ALA A 32 14.06 20.73 31.28
CA ALA A 32 14.76 19.89 30.32
C ALA A 32 13.90 18.72 29.84
N LEU A 33 13.21 18.04 30.77
CA LEU A 33 12.29 16.95 30.47
C LEU A 33 11.07 17.44 29.68
N ALA A 34 10.49 18.59 30.03
CA ALA A 34 9.38 19.19 29.29
C ALA A 34 9.78 19.54 27.86
N THR A 35 10.97 20.09 27.67
CA THR A 35 11.52 20.40 26.35
C THR A 35 11.79 19.14 25.54
N ALA A 36 12.37 18.10 26.16
CA ALA A 36 12.58 16.80 25.50
C ALA A 36 11.24 16.16 25.10
N LEU A 37 10.21 16.23 25.95
CA LEU A 37 8.89 15.73 25.65
C LEU A 37 8.21 16.48 24.49
N ALA A 38 8.33 17.81 24.47
CA ALA A 38 7.82 18.65 23.39
C ALA A 38 8.51 18.37 22.05
N THR A 39 9.84 18.21 22.04
CA THR A 39 10.61 17.87 20.82
C THR A 39 10.28 16.45 20.37
N PHE A 40 10.13 15.49 21.27
CA PHE A 40 9.73 14.12 20.93
C PHE A 40 8.33 14.09 20.30
N SER A 41 7.35 14.75 20.92
CA SER A 41 5.98 14.81 20.39
C SER A 41 5.89 15.54 19.04
N GLY A 42 6.70 16.59 18.84
CA GLY A 42 6.67 17.41 17.62
C GLY A 42 7.45 16.83 16.43
N GLN A 43 8.49 16.03 16.66
CA GLN A 43 9.39 15.57 15.60
C GLN A 43 9.50 14.06 15.48
N ALA A 44 9.67 13.34 16.58
CA ALA A 44 9.91 11.90 16.55
C ALA A 44 8.63 11.13 16.21
N LEU A 45 7.51 11.52 16.79
CA LEU A 45 6.22 10.86 16.59
C LEU A 45 5.73 10.92 15.13
N PRO A 46 5.73 12.08 14.43
CA PRO A 46 5.37 12.14 13.02
C PRO A 46 6.33 11.38 12.10
N ARG A 47 7.61 11.28 12.47
CA ARG A 47 8.59 10.47 11.70
C ARG A 47 8.31 8.98 11.86
N ALA A 48 8.01 8.52 13.07
CA ALA A 48 7.63 7.13 13.33
C ALA A 48 6.36 6.73 12.58
N VAL A 49 5.33 7.59 12.58
CA VAL A 49 4.09 7.39 11.80
C VAL A 49 4.39 7.25 10.31
N ARG A 50 5.18 8.15 9.73
CA ARG A 50 5.57 8.08 8.32
C ARG A 50 6.35 6.81 8.00
N HIS A 51 7.26 6.41 8.85
CA HIS A 51 8.03 5.18 8.67
C HIS A 51 7.14 3.94 8.70
N ASN A 52 6.23 3.83 9.67
CA ASN A 52 5.26 2.73 9.75
C ASN A 52 4.34 2.68 8.53
N LEU A 53 3.83 3.83 8.07
CA LEU A 53 2.96 3.89 6.91
C LEU A 53 3.72 3.56 5.60
N SER A 54 5.00 3.92 5.48
CA SER A 54 5.80 3.60 4.28
C SER A 54 6.12 2.11 4.17
N GLY A 55 6.20 1.39 5.28
CA GLY A 55 6.45 -0.06 5.33
C GLY A 55 5.19 -0.92 5.33
N ALA A 56 4.00 -0.32 5.44
CA ALA A 56 2.75 -1.07 5.52
C ALA A 56 2.38 -1.71 4.18
N SER A 57 2.11 -3.02 4.21
CA SER A 57 1.64 -3.78 3.05
C SER A 57 0.13 -3.71 2.89
N GLY A 58 -0.37 -3.96 1.66
CA GLY A 58 -1.81 -4.01 1.37
C GLY A 58 -2.53 -2.66 1.44
N THR A 59 -1.80 -1.54 1.37
CA THR A 59 -2.36 -0.18 1.40
C THR A 59 -2.85 0.30 0.03
N ALA A 60 -2.58 -0.45 -1.03
CA ALA A 60 -3.13 -0.16 -2.35
C ALA A 60 -4.64 -0.42 -2.38
N LEU A 61 -5.34 0.36 -3.19
CA LEU A 61 -6.74 0.16 -3.52
C LEU A 61 -6.79 -0.64 -4.82
N VAL A 62 -7.24 -1.88 -4.77
CA VAL A 62 -7.44 -2.74 -5.94
C VAL A 62 -8.93 -2.82 -6.21
N MET A 63 -9.34 -2.41 -7.40
CA MET A 63 -10.72 -2.46 -7.86
C MET A 63 -10.80 -3.41 -9.05
N THR A 64 -11.73 -4.37 -9.01
CA THR A 64 -11.95 -5.34 -10.07
C THR A 64 -13.43 -5.44 -10.40
N GLY A 65 -13.75 -5.76 -11.64
CA GLY A 65 -15.12 -6.00 -12.06
C GLY A 65 -15.23 -6.49 -13.48
N GLU A 66 -16.28 -7.27 -13.75
CA GLU A 66 -16.65 -7.69 -15.10
C GLU A 66 -17.20 -6.48 -15.86
N VAL A 67 -16.51 -6.06 -16.89
CA VAL A 67 -16.80 -4.84 -17.65
C VAL A 67 -16.52 -5.05 -19.13
N ASP A 68 -17.26 -4.37 -19.98
CA ASP A 68 -16.92 -4.23 -21.40
C ASP A 68 -15.89 -3.09 -21.61
N ALA A 69 -15.39 -2.96 -22.83
CA ALA A 69 -14.38 -1.96 -23.18
C ALA A 69 -14.87 -0.51 -22.94
N SER A 70 -16.16 -0.24 -23.14
CA SER A 70 -16.74 1.10 -22.94
C SER A 70 -16.83 1.45 -21.47
N GLN A 71 -17.24 0.51 -20.65
CA GLN A 71 -17.30 0.61 -19.21
C GLN A 71 -15.90 0.74 -18.59
N ALA A 72 -14.94 -0.07 -19.06
CA ALA A 72 -13.54 0.03 -18.64
C ALA A 72 -12.96 1.43 -18.90
N ALA A 73 -13.22 2.01 -20.09
CA ALA A 73 -12.81 3.37 -20.42
C ALA A 73 -13.48 4.41 -19.53
N GLN A 74 -14.78 4.25 -19.24
CA GLN A 74 -15.53 5.15 -18.36
C GLN A 74 -14.98 5.10 -16.92
N TYR A 75 -14.73 3.91 -16.36
CA TYR A 75 -14.15 3.77 -15.04
C TYR A 75 -12.74 4.38 -14.97
N THR A 76 -11.92 4.14 -15.98
CA THR A 76 -10.57 4.71 -16.05
C THR A 76 -10.58 6.24 -16.03
N GLY A 77 -11.55 6.86 -16.69
CA GLY A 77 -11.73 8.31 -16.66
C GLY A 77 -12.24 8.86 -15.33
N MET A 78 -13.09 8.11 -14.63
CA MET A 78 -13.79 8.55 -13.42
C MET A 78 -13.04 8.23 -12.11
N LEU A 79 -12.43 7.06 -12.01
CA LEU A 79 -11.84 6.57 -10.77
C LEU A 79 -10.76 7.48 -10.19
N PRO A 80 -9.82 8.08 -10.98
CA PRO A 80 -8.79 8.94 -10.41
C PRO A 80 -9.35 10.11 -9.60
N ALA A 81 -10.42 10.75 -10.06
CA ALA A 81 -11.03 11.86 -9.35
C ALA A 81 -11.71 11.40 -8.04
N ARG A 82 -12.42 10.27 -8.06
CA ARG A 82 -13.07 9.70 -6.87
C ARG A 82 -12.06 9.23 -5.83
N ILE A 83 -10.96 8.59 -6.28
CA ILE A 83 -9.87 8.15 -5.42
C ILE A 83 -9.16 9.35 -4.81
N SER A 84 -8.88 10.40 -5.61
CA SER A 84 -8.28 11.63 -5.10
C SER A 84 -9.11 12.27 -3.99
N ALA A 85 -10.44 12.31 -4.16
CA ALA A 85 -11.36 12.80 -3.13
C ALA A 85 -11.34 11.92 -1.87
N ALA A 86 -11.35 10.59 -2.03
CA ALA A 86 -11.32 9.65 -0.90
C ALA A 86 -9.96 9.65 -0.16
N LEU A 87 -8.89 10.01 -0.83
CA LEU A 87 -7.55 10.13 -0.25
C LEU A 87 -7.21 11.56 0.23
N ASP A 88 -8.20 12.46 0.24
CA ASP A 88 -8.06 13.88 0.63
C ASP A 88 -6.88 14.57 -0.07
N GLY A 89 -6.76 14.35 -1.39
CA GLY A 89 -5.69 14.90 -2.22
C GLY A 89 -4.31 14.24 -2.04
N THR A 90 -4.20 13.17 -1.25
CA THR A 90 -2.93 12.42 -1.12
C THR A 90 -2.48 11.90 -2.49
N PRO A 91 -1.22 12.15 -2.91
CA PRO A 91 -0.71 11.66 -4.19
C PRO A 91 -0.72 10.14 -4.27
N PHE A 92 -1.08 9.60 -5.44
CA PHE A 92 -1.08 8.17 -5.70
C PHE A 92 -0.61 7.87 -7.13
N ALA A 93 -0.06 6.68 -7.34
CA ALA A 93 0.14 6.12 -8.68
C ALA A 93 -1.12 5.34 -9.07
N PHE A 94 -1.54 5.45 -10.33
CA PHE A 94 -2.73 4.78 -10.85
C PHE A 94 -2.36 3.90 -12.03
N TYR A 95 -2.82 2.66 -12.01
CA TYR A 95 -2.59 1.66 -13.03
C TYR A 95 -3.91 0.99 -13.40
N GLN A 96 -3.99 0.52 -14.66
CA GLN A 96 -5.12 -0.24 -15.20
C GLN A 96 -4.62 -1.55 -15.79
N ALA A 97 -5.45 -2.57 -15.73
CA ALA A 97 -5.30 -3.78 -16.50
C ALA A 97 -6.66 -4.16 -17.12
N ASP A 98 -6.62 -4.54 -18.39
CA ASP A 98 -7.76 -5.12 -19.10
C ASP A 98 -7.48 -6.60 -19.31
N TRP A 99 -8.45 -7.46 -19.04
CA TRP A 99 -8.35 -8.90 -19.11
C TRP A 99 -9.33 -9.45 -20.14
N SER A 100 -8.90 -10.45 -20.91
CA SER A 100 -9.77 -11.16 -21.84
C SER A 100 -10.56 -12.27 -21.16
N ASP A 101 -11.54 -12.78 -21.88
CA ASP A 101 -12.14 -14.09 -21.60
C ASP A 101 -11.08 -15.18 -21.50
N PRO A 102 -11.38 -16.29 -20.78
CA PRO A 102 -10.50 -17.47 -20.76
C PRO A 102 -10.32 -18.08 -22.14
N LEU A 103 -9.07 -18.28 -22.54
CA LEU A 103 -8.65 -18.79 -23.84
C LEU A 103 -8.14 -20.23 -23.70
N GLY A 104 -8.72 -21.18 -24.43
CA GLY A 104 -8.26 -22.56 -24.50
C GLY A 104 -7.15 -22.75 -25.53
N PHE A 105 -6.13 -23.54 -25.22
CA PHE A 105 -5.06 -23.88 -26.17
C PHE A 105 -5.56 -24.84 -27.23
N VAL A 106 -5.33 -24.49 -28.52
CA VAL A 106 -5.64 -25.35 -29.68
C VAL A 106 -4.36 -25.93 -30.27
N SER A 107 -3.33 -25.09 -30.47
CA SER A 107 -2.01 -25.49 -30.97
C SER A 107 -0.92 -24.48 -30.60
N GLY A 108 0.34 -24.86 -30.75
CA GLY A 108 1.51 -24.01 -30.52
C GLY A 108 2.06 -24.09 -29.09
N ALA A 109 1.32 -24.64 -28.15
CA ALA A 109 1.80 -24.90 -26.81
C ALA A 109 1.61 -26.38 -26.44
N ARG A 110 2.50 -26.88 -25.61
CA ARG A 110 2.39 -28.24 -25.02
C ARG A 110 2.37 -28.13 -23.50
N PRO A 111 1.21 -27.80 -22.90
CA PRO A 111 1.13 -27.64 -21.46
C PRO A 111 1.69 -28.88 -20.77
N ALA A 112 2.60 -28.68 -19.81
CA ALA A 112 3.00 -29.73 -18.91
C ALA A 112 1.73 -30.34 -18.30
N ARG A 113 1.61 -31.67 -18.26
CA ARG A 113 0.44 -32.33 -17.65
C ARG A 113 0.28 -31.77 -16.23
N PRO A 114 -0.88 -31.16 -15.92
CA PRO A 114 -1.12 -30.72 -14.55
C PRO A 114 -1.01 -31.92 -13.62
N ALA A 115 -0.51 -31.72 -12.42
CA ALA A 115 -0.32 -32.77 -11.41
C ALA A 115 -1.64 -33.51 -11.05
N SER A 116 -2.81 -32.93 -11.37
CA SER A 116 -4.13 -33.51 -11.28
C SER A 116 -4.65 -33.85 -12.67
N ALA A 117 -4.84 -35.15 -12.92
CA ALA A 117 -5.46 -35.65 -14.16
C ALA A 117 -6.87 -35.05 -14.31
N GLY A 118 -7.14 -34.37 -15.42
CA GLY A 118 -8.48 -33.87 -15.77
C GLY A 118 -8.62 -32.37 -15.93
N ASN A 119 -7.62 -31.55 -15.57
CA ASN A 119 -7.73 -30.10 -15.73
C ASN A 119 -7.53 -29.66 -17.17
N THR A 120 -8.38 -28.74 -17.62
CA THR A 120 -8.27 -28.12 -18.94
C THR A 120 -7.28 -26.96 -18.88
N PRO A 121 -6.23 -26.96 -19.73
CA PRO A 121 -5.30 -25.84 -19.79
C PRO A 121 -5.94 -24.65 -20.50
N ILE A 122 -5.85 -23.49 -19.86
CA ILE A 122 -6.32 -22.20 -20.38
C ILE A 122 -5.26 -21.13 -20.15
N ALA A 123 -5.44 -19.98 -20.79
CA ALA A 123 -4.70 -18.75 -20.50
C ALA A 123 -5.64 -17.56 -20.64
N GLU A 124 -5.22 -16.42 -20.13
CA GLU A 124 -5.92 -15.15 -20.29
C GLU A 124 -4.93 -14.11 -20.85
N ALA A 125 -5.40 -13.27 -21.75
CA ALA A 125 -4.62 -12.14 -22.23
C ALA A 125 -4.87 -10.95 -21.28
N ALA A 126 -3.80 -10.23 -20.96
CA ALA A 126 -3.88 -9.07 -20.09
C ALA A 126 -3.08 -7.88 -20.65
N ALA A 127 -3.66 -6.70 -20.63
CA ALA A 127 -2.95 -5.45 -20.87
C ALA A 127 -2.60 -4.78 -19.54
N LEU A 128 -1.44 -5.12 -18.96
CA LEU A 128 -0.99 -4.62 -17.66
C LEU A 128 -0.31 -3.25 -17.81
N GLY A 129 -0.99 -2.17 -17.44
CA GLY A 129 -0.45 -0.82 -17.50
C GLY A 129 0.82 -0.66 -16.66
N GLY A 130 1.91 -0.13 -17.28
CA GLY A 130 3.16 0.13 -16.58
C GLY A 130 4.05 -1.09 -16.30
N ILE A 131 3.75 -2.27 -16.83
CA ILE A 131 4.48 -3.52 -16.55
C ILE A 131 5.98 -3.41 -16.79
N THR A 132 6.43 -2.60 -17.73
CA THR A 132 7.86 -2.44 -18.05
C THR A 132 8.68 -1.88 -16.90
N ALA A 133 8.06 -1.15 -15.98
CA ALA A 133 8.70 -0.67 -14.75
C ALA A 133 8.75 -1.76 -13.65
N HIS A 134 7.86 -2.75 -13.71
CA HIS A 134 7.67 -3.76 -12.67
C HIS A 134 8.16 -5.16 -13.04
N ALA A 135 8.54 -5.37 -14.29
CA ALA A 135 9.10 -6.63 -14.78
C ALA A 135 10.37 -6.41 -15.60
N THR A 136 11.17 -7.46 -15.76
CA THR A 136 12.40 -7.46 -16.56
C THR A 136 12.26 -8.50 -17.68
N LEU A 137 12.54 -8.11 -18.92
CA LEU A 137 12.68 -9.07 -20.01
C LEU A 137 13.85 -10.03 -19.74
N VAL A 138 13.60 -11.31 -19.96
CA VAL A 138 14.60 -12.38 -19.92
C VAL A 138 15.10 -12.65 -21.33
N SER A 139 14.18 -12.61 -22.33
CA SER A 139 14.49 -12.77 -23.75
C SER A 139 13.48 -11.99 -24.59
N GLY A 140 13.82 -11.76 -25.85
CA GLY A 140 12.95 -11.10 -26.82
C GLY A 140 12.71 -9.61 -26.55
N ARG A 141 11.49 -9.15 -26.82
CA ARG A 141 11.07 -7.75 -26.69
C ARG A 141 9.66 -7.65 -26.12
N TRP A 142 9.33 -6.51 -25.53
CA TRP A 142 7.96 -6.20 -25.13
C TRP A 142 7.03 -6.19 -26.36
N PRO A 143 5.77 -6.66 -26.22
CA PRO A 143 4.82 -6.72 -27.31
C PRO A 143 4.54 -5.33 -27.89
N GLY A 144 4.50 -5.25 -29.21
CA GLY A 144 4.03 -4.08 -29.94
C GLY A 144 2.51 -4.10 -30.11
N GLY A 145 1.97 -3.05 -30.75
CA GLY A 145 0.54 -3.03 -31.11
C GLY A 145 0.19 -4.15 -32.10
N PRO A 146 -1.08 -4.64 -32.08
CA PRO A 146 -1.54 -5.65 -33.00
C PRO A 146 -1.61 -5.08 -34.42
N ALA A 147 -1.17 -5.88 -35.40
CA ALA A 147 -1.34 -5.57 -36.82
C ALA A 147 -2.51 -6.37 -37.40
N ARG A 148 -3.27 -5.75 -38.31
CA ARG A 148 -4.47 -6.35 -38.90
C ARG A 148 -4.13 -7.68 -39.58
N GLY A 149 -4.84 -8.75 -39.25
CA GLY A 149 -4.65 -10.08 -39.82
C GLY A 149 -3.41 -10.84 -39.35
N GLN A 150 -2.55 -10.22 -38.55
CA GLN A 150 -1.37 -10.84 -37.96
C GLN A 150 -1.68 -11.42 -36.58
N PRO A 151 -0.89 -12.41 -36.07
CA PRO A 151 -0.96 -12.82 -34.70
C PRO A 151 -0.70 -11.65 -33.75
N ILE A 152 -1.40 -11.62 -32.63
CA ILE A 152 -1.24 -10.58 -31.59
C ILE A 152 0.10 -10.80 -30.89
N PRO A 153 1.00 -9.79 -30.85
CA PRO A 153 2.24 -9.88 -30.09
C PRO A 153 1.94 -10.00 -28.59
N ALA A 154 2.55 -10.99 -27.93
CA ALA A 154 2.38 -11.21 -26.49
C ALA A 154 3.73 -11.51 -25.83
N ALA A 155 3.90 -11.05 -24.58
CA ALA A 155 4.99 -11.48 -23.72
C ALA A 155 4.43 -12.41 -22.63
N LEU A 156 5.20 -13.43 -22.26
CA LEU A 156 4.82 -14.35 -21.20
C LEU A 156 5.79 -14.28 -20.01
N PRO A 157 5.30 -14.57 -18.80
CA PRO A 157 6.20 -14.92 -17.70
C PRO A 157 7.07 -16.10 -18.07
N ALA A 158 8.37 -16.02 -17.80
CA ALA A 158 9.32 -17.08 -18.14
C ALA A 158 8.95 -18.44 -17.50
N THR A 159 8.32 -18.41 -16.32
CA THR A 159 7.81 -19.60 -15.63
C THR A 159 6.64 -20.25 -16.38
N ALA A 160 5.69 -19.44 -16.86
CA ALA A 160 4.56 -19.94 -17.68
C ALA A 160 5.07 -20.50 -19.01
N ALA A 161 5.98 -19.80 -19.68
CA ALA A 161 6.58 -20.25 -20.94
C ALA A 161 7.29 -21.60 -20.78
N ALA A 162 8.04 -21.79 -19.70
CA ALA A 162 8.68 -23.08 -19.39
C ALA A 162 7.67 -24.22 -19.21
N LEU A 163 6.57 -23.98 -18.51
CA LEU A 163 5.50 -24.96 -18.31
C LEU A 163 4.71 -25.27 -19.58
N LEU A 164 4.63 -24.32 -20.51
CA LEU A 164 3.98 -24.47 -21.81
C LEU A 164 4.91 -25.00 -22.89
N HIS A 165 6.21 -25.12 -22.60
CA HIS A 165 7.27 -25.43 -23.58
C HIS A 165 7.26 -24.47 -24.79
N VAL A 166 7.17 -23.17 -24.51
CA VAL A 166 7.05 -22.09 -25.49
C VAL A 166 8.26 -21.19 -25.41
N THR A 167 8.73 -20.72 -26.57
CA THR A 167 9.88 -19.83 -26.73
C THR A 167 9.52 -18.59 -27.56
N ASP A 168 10.44 -17.64 -27.65
CA ASP A 168 10.28 -16.45 -28.49
C ASP A 168 10.08 -16.88 -29.97
N GLY A 169 9.10 -16.28 -30.65
CA GLY A 169 8.73 -16.56 -32.03
C GLY A 169 7.62 -17.60 -32.17
N ASP A 170 7.31 -18.38 -31.17
CA ASP A 170 6.24 -19.37 -31.24
C ASP A 170 4.87 -18.72 -31.40
N VAL A 171 4.03 -19.38 -32.23
CA VAL A 171 2.66 -18.93 -32.50
C VAL A 171 1.68 -19.85 -31.77
N LEU A 172 0.91 -19.24 -30.86
CA LEU A 172 -0.15 -19.90 -30.12
C LEU A 172 -1.48 -19.67 -30.83
N ARG A 173 -2.19 -20.76 -31.16
CA ARG A 173 -3.58 -20.69 -31.60
C ARG A 173 -4.48 -21.06 -30.42
N MET A 174 -5.35 -20.12 -30.08
CA MET A 174 -6.23 -20.25 -28.92
C MET A 174 -7.69 -20.07 -29.33
N GLN A 175 -8.59 -20.65 -28.57
CA GLN A 175 -10.02 -20.52 -28.74
C GLN A 175 -10.60 -19.81 -27.53
N ASP A 176 -11.30 -18.74 -27.77
CA ASP A 176 -12.13 -18.06 -26.77
C ASP A 176 -13.22 -19.02 -26.29
N ARG A 177 -13.31 -19.23 -25.00
CA ARG A 177 -14.23 -20.23 -24.44
C ARG A 177 -15.65 -19.72 -24.26
N ILE A 178 -15.88 -18.41 -24.39
CA ILE A 178 -17.19 -17.77 -24.31
C ILE A 178 -17.74 -17.57 -25.73
N SER A 179 -17.01 -16.83 -26.58
CA SER A 179 -17.47 -16.54 -27.95
C SER A 179 -17.17 -17.65 -28.95
N SER A 180 -16.38 -18.66 -28.58
CA SER A 180 -15.88 -19.73 -29.45
C SER A 180 -15.02 -19.27 -30.64
N GLY A 181 -14.63 -17.99 -30.68
CA GLY A 181 -13.75 -17.41 -31.67
C GLY A 181 -12.31 -17.92 -31.55
N TYR A 182 -11.55 -17.82 -32.66
CA TYR A 182 -10.14 -18.18 -32.68
C TYR A 182 -9.27 -16.95 -32.70
N VAL A 183 -8.25 -16.93 -31.82
CA VAL A 183 -7.25 -15.89 -31.73
C VAL A 183 -5.85 -16.48 -31.87
N ARG A 184 -4.96 -15.76 -32.51
CA ARG A 184 -3.55 -16.16 -32.63
C ARG A 184 -2.66 -15.16 -31.93
N PHE A 185 -1.75 -15.67 -31.11
CA PHE A 185 -0.71 -14.86 -30.46
C PHE A 185 0.66 -15.29 -31.01
N VAL A 186 1.57 -14.34 -31.11
CA VAL A 186 3.00 -14.62 -31.32
C VAL A 186 3.76 -14.20 -30.07
N VAL A 187 4.52 -15.12 -29.50
CA VAL A 187 5.38 -14.83 -28.34
C VAL A 187 6.53 -13.96 -28.78
N THR A 188 6.60 -12.73 -28.28
CA THR A 188 7.63 -11.75 -28.64
C THR A 188 8.67 -11.54 -27.57
N GLY A 189 8.44 -12.04 -26.36
CA GLY A 189 9.38 -11.95 -25.28
C GLY A 189 8.93 -12.70 -24.04
N LEU A 190 9.90 -13.01 -23.20
CA LEU A 190 9.69 -13.63 -21.89
C LEU A 190 10.14 -12.68 -20.80
N TYR A 191 9.39 -12.59 -19.72
CA TYR A 191 9.72 -11.68 -18.62
C TYR A 191 9.72 -12.34 -17.24
N ARG A 192 10.34 -11.67 -16.28
CA ARG A 192 10.25 -12.00 -14.85
C ARG A 192 9.77 -10.80 -14.08
N PRO A 193 8.82 -10.97 -13.15
CA PRO A 193 8.41 -9.93 -12.21
C PRO A 193 9.60 -9.43 -11.38
N ARG A 194 9.61 -8.12 -11.11
CA ARG A 194 10.47 -7.50 -10.10
C ARG A 194 9.68 -7.36 -8.82
N GLN A 195 10.31 -7.51 -7.67
CA GLN A 195 9.71 -7.22 -6.36
C GLN A 195 8.26 -7.75 -6.22
N LEU A 196 8.14 -9.08 -6.10
CA LEU A 196 6.82 -9.73 -5.95
C LEU A 196 5.98 -9.19 -4.78
N SER A 197 6.64 -8.58 -3.78
CA SER A 197 5.96 -7.88 -2.68
C SER A 197 5.37 -6.51 -3.06
N SER A 198 5.62 -6.03 -4.27
CA SER A 198 5.05 -4.76 -4.74
C SER A 198 3.53 -4.86 -4.89
N SER A 199 2.82 -3.85 -4.40
CA SER A 199 1.37 -3.74 -4.55
C SER A 199 0.91 -3.70 -6.01
N TYR A 200 1.81 -3.37 -6.95
CA TYR A 200 1.53 -3.37 -8.38
C TYR A 200 0.95 -4.72 -8.86
N TRP A 201 1.44 -5.83 -8.31
CA TRP A 201 0.99 -7.16 -8.68
C TRP A 201 -0.44 -7.49 -8.22
N GLY A 202 -1.09 -6.58 -7.49
CA GLY A 202 -2.52 -6.64 -7.26
C GLY A 202 -3.38 -6.41 -8.51
N LEU A 203 -2.80 -5.92 -9.63
CA LEU A 203 -3.44 -5.87 -10.96
C LEU A 203 -3.46 -7.22 -11.67
N ASP A 204 -2.54 -8.10 -11.32
CA ASP A 204 -2.38 -9.42 -11.91
C ASP A 204 -3.10 -10.45 -11.06
N ALA A 205 -4.09 -11.13 -11.63
CA ALA A 205 -4.82 -12.21 -10.96
C ALA A 205 -3.89 -13.34 -10.44
N TYR A 206 -2.68 -13.44 -11.01
CA TYR A 206 -1.64 -14.39 -10.59
C TYR A 206 -0.63 -13.76 -9.64
N ALA A 207 -0.86 -12.52 -9.19
CA ALA A 207 -0.01 -11.77 -8.26
C ALA A 207 1.47 -11.74 -8.65
N GLY A 208 1.79 -11.70 -9.95
CA GLY A 208 3.15 -11.75 -10.47
C GLY A 208 3.85 -13.11 -10.35
N LEU A 209 3.22 -14.10 -9.74
CA LEU A 209 3.79 -15.44 -9.55
C LEU A 209 3.86 -16.26 -10.83
N ALA A 210 3.07 -15.91 -11.81
CA ALA A 210 3.16 -16.20 -13.23
C ALA A 210 3.73 -17.57 -13.60
N GLY A 211 3.00 -18.60 -13.31
CA GLY A 211 3.31 -19.97 -13.73
C GLY A 211 2.04 -20.66 -14.13
N SER A 212 1.39 -21.29 -13.17
CA SER A 212 0.07 -21.85 -13.34
C SER A 212 -0.74 -21.73 -12.05
N SER A 213 -2.03 -21.48 -12.21
CA SER A 213 -3.00 -21.57 -11.12
C SER A 213 -4.01 -22.64 -11.46
N THR A 214 -4.36 -23.49 -10.51
CA THR A 214 -5.35 -24.56 -10.71
C THR A 214 -6.57 -24.29 -9.85
N LEU A 215 -7.70 -24.08 -10.50
CA LEU A 215 -8.99 -23.84 -9.84
C LEU A 215 -10.10 -24.54 -10.64
N SER A 216 -11.03 -25.23 -9.94
CA SER A 216 -12.28 -25.74 -10.52
C SER A 216 -12.15 -26.52 -11.84
N GLY A 217 -11.14 -27.40 -11.98
CA GLY A 217 -10.94 -28.21 -13.18
C GLY A 217 -10.21 -27.51 -14.33
N PHE A 218 -9.71 -26.29 -14.11
CA PHE A 218 -8.87 -25.57 -15.06
C PHE A 218 -7.48 -25.35 -14.49
N THR A 219 -6.49 -25.34 -15.39
CA THR A 219 -5.14 -24.85 -15.07
C THR A 219 -4.86 -23.68 -15.97
N THR A 220 -4.76 -22.48 -15.40
CA THR A 220 -4.50 -21.24 -16.12
C THR A 220 -3.01 -20.98 -16.15
N TYR A 221 -2.48 -20.69 -17.34
CA TYR A 221 -1.08 -20.34 -17.59
C TYR A 221 -0.99 -18.89 -18.05
N GLY A 222 -0.09 -18.13 -17.52
CA GLY A 222 0.06 -16.76 -18.03
C GLY A 222 0.32 -15.72 -16.96
N PRO A 223 -0.06 -14.46 -17.18
CA PRO A 223 -0.89 -13.97 -18.32
C PRO A 223 -0.13 -13.85 -19.64
N LEU A 224 -0.87 -13.89 -20.75
CA LEU A 224 -0.40 -13.44 -22.06
C LEU A 224 -0.44 -11.90 -22.05
N THR A 225 0.67 -11.28 -21.72
CA THR A 225 0.73 -9.82 -21.65
C THR A 225 0.77 -9.22 -23.05
N VAL A 226 -0.20 -8.35 -23.35
CA VAL A 226 -0.36 -7.67 -24.64
C VAL A 226 -0.41 -6.16 -24.45
N GLN A 227 -0.36 -5.39 -25.55
CA GLN A 227 -0.67 -3.96 -25.49
C GLN A 227 -2.18 -3.71 -25.39
N ALA A 228 -2.59 -2.63 -24.70
CA ALA A 228 -4.00 -2.24 -24.56
C ALA A 228 -4.73 -2.09 -25.91
N ALA A 229 -4.01 -1.71 -26.97
CA ALA A 229 -4.55 -1.65 -28.33
C ALA A 229 -5.10 -2.99 -28.85
N ALA A 230 -4.71 -4.13 -28.27
CA ALA A 230 -5.28 -5.44 -28.62
C ALA A 230 -6.75 -5.56 -28.21
N PHE A 231 -7.16 -4.88 -27.14
CA PHE A 231 -8.54 -4.82 -26.65
C PHE A 231 -9.43 -3.81 -27.39
N ALA A 232 -8.82 -2.94 -28.21
CA ALA A 232 -9.58 -2.09 -29.14
C ALA A 232 -9.93 -2.78 -30.47
N GLY A 233 -9.59 -4.06 -30.63
CA GLY A 233 -9.78 -4.78 -31.88
C GLY A 233 -9.99 -6.29 -31.74
N PRO A 234 -8.91 -7.10 -31.74
CA PRO A 234 -9.04 -8.57 -31.84
C PRO A 234 -9.43 -9.27 -30.53
N LEU A 235 -9.35 -8.59 -29.37
CA LEU A 235 -9.73 -9.13 -28.08
C LEU A 235 -10.92 -8.35 -27.52
N ALA A 236 -11.81 -9.03 -26.80
CA ALA A 236 -12.82 -8.39 -25.98
C ALA A 236 -12.28 -8.18 -24.55
N VAL A 237 -12.70 -7.09 -23.89
CA VAL A 237 -12.51 -6.94 -22.44
C VAL A 237 -13.61 -7.70 -21.75
N TYR A 238 -13.23 -8.52 -20.78
CA TYR A 238 -14.13 -9.27 -19.93
C TYR A 238 -14.06 -8.77 -18.48
N GLU A 239 -12.87 -8.48 -17.99
CA GLU A 239 -12.65 -7.92 -16.67
C GLU A 239 -11.71 -6.72 -16.73
N GLY A 240 -12.04 -5.68 -15.97
CA GLY A 240 -11.17 -4.53 -15.71
C GLY A 240 -10.62 -4.58 -14.29
N SER A 241 -9.35 -4.28 -14.16
CA SER A 241 -8.67 -4.11 -12.87
C SER A 241 -8.02 -2.73 -12.80
N TRP A 242 -8.21 -2.04 -11.69
CA TRP A 242 -7.59 -0.74 -11.44
C TRP A 242 -6.90 -0.78 -10.09
N LEU A 243 -5.70 -0.21 -10.05
CA LEU A 243 -4.90 -0.13 -8.84
C LEU A 243 -4.50 1.32 -8.58
N ALA A 244 -4.84 1.81 -7.38
CA ALA A 244 -4.31 3.05 -6.88
C ALA A 244 -3.36 2.77 -5.72
N GLN A 245 -2.12 3.25 -5.85
CA GLN A 245 -1.08 3.10 -4.82
C GLN A 245 -0.83 4.45 -4.16
N PRO A 246 -1.44 4.75 -3.00
CA PRO A 246 -1.26 6.02 -2.32
C PRO A 246 0.14 6.12 -1.70
N ARG A 247 0.69 7.34 -1.66
CA ARG A 247 1.88 7.65 -0.88
C ARG A 247 1.50 7.83 0.59
N THR A 248 1.23 6.75 1.29
CA THR A 248 0.72 6.75 2.67
C THR A 248 1.57 7.56 3.63
N ALA A 249 2.88 7.65 3.42
CA ALA A 249 3.79 8.48 4.22
C ALA A 249 3.52 10.00 4.08
N SER A 250 2.77 10.45 3.08
CA SER A 250 2.37 11.85 2.91
C SER A 250 1.05 12.22 3.60
N ILE A 251 0.31 11.24 4.13
CA ILE A 251 -0.95 11.48 4.86
C ILE A 251 -0.62 12.13 6.20
N PRO A 252 -1.17 13.33 6.49
CA PRO A 252 -0.98 13.98 7.79
C PRO A 252 -1.56 13.15 8.92
N ALA A 253 -0.88 13.11 10.07
CA ALA A 253 -1.31 12.32 11.23
C ALA A 253 -2.71 12.71 11.75
N GLY A 254 -3.15 13.95 11.52
CA GLY A 254 -4.51 14.40 11.89
C GLY A 254 -5.62 13.98 10.93
N GLN A 255 -5.27 13.46 9.75
CA GLN A 255 -6.23 13.06 8.70
C GLN A 255 -6.39 11.54 8.55
N LEU A 256 -5.65 10.74 9.33
CA LEU A 256 -5.63 9.28 9.19
C LEU A 256 -7.03 8.67 9.28
N THR A 257 -7.80 9.04 10.29
CA THR A 257 -9.17 8.52 10.51
C THR A 257 -10.16 9.06 9.45
N THR A 258 -10.00 10.30 9.02
CA THR A 258 -10.82 10.92 7.97
C THR A 258 -10.63 10.19 6.65
N VAL A 259 -9.38 9.99 6.22
CA VAL A 259 -9.05 9.24 5.00
C VAL A 259 -9.54 7.79 5.09
N ALA A 260 -9.36 7.13 6.24
CA ALA A 260 -9.88 5.77 6.45
C ALA A 260 -11.40 5.70 6.27
N GLY A 261 -12.14 6.67 6.82
CA GLY A 261 -13.60 6.78 6.65
C GLY A 261 -14.00 7.04 5.20
N GLN A 262 -13.34 7.96 4.51
CA GLN A 262 -13.62 8.29 3.11
C GLN A 262 -13.37 7.10 2.16
N VAL A 263 -12.30 6.32 2.39
CA VAL A 263 -12.04 5.07 1.65
C VAL A 263 -13.15 4.04 1.90
N GLY A 264 -13.68 3.96 3.14
CA GLY A 264 -14.85 3.14 3.46
C GLY A 264 -16.09 3.55 2.68
N VAL A 265 -16.36 4.85 2.58
CA VAL A 265 -17.48 5.41 1.78
C VAL A 265 -17.26 5.12 0.29
N LEU A 266 -16.03 5.29 -0.23
CA LEU A 266 -15.69 4.95 -1.62
C LEU A 266 -16.03 3.48 -1.91
N LYS A 267 -15.68 2.56 -1.01
CA LYS A 267 -15.99 1.13 -1.16
C LYS A 267 -17.50 0.90 -1.30
N GLN A 268 -18.32 1.51 -0.44
CA GLN A 268 -19.77 1.40 -0.51
C GLN A 268 -20.30 1.98 -1.84
N THR A 269 -19.83 3.18 -2.22
CA THR A 269 -20.27 3.83 -3.46
C THR A 269 -19.95 3.02 -4.71
N LEU A 270 -18.82 2.29 -4.74
CA LEU A 270 -18.46 1.43 -5.87
C LEU A 270 -19.30 0.14 -5.91
N GLN A 271 -19.77 -0.33 -4.76
CA GLN A 271 -20.61 -1.53 -4.65
C GLN A 271 -22.10 -1.24 -4.90
N ASP A 272 -22.58 -0.05 -4.52
CA ASP A 272 -23.99 0.35 -4.63
C ASP A 272 -24.38 0.94 -6.00
N ALA A 273 -23.50 0.87 -7.00
CA ALA A 273 -23.68 1.52 -8.28
C ALA A 273 -24.90 0.96 -9.05
N GLN A 274 -26.04 1.58 -8.91
CA GLN A 274 -27.26 1.32 -9.71
C GLN A 274 -27.09 1.63 -11.21
N LEU A 275 -26.01 2.29 -11.62
CA LEU A 275 -25.80 2.81 -12.97
C LEU A 275 -24.66 2.13 -13.74
N LEU A 276 -23.79 1.36 -13.10
CA LEU A 276 -22.58 0.73 -13.67
C LEU A 276 -22.41 -0.64 -13.01
N PRO A 277 -21.77 -1.63 -13.65
CA PRO A 277 -21.43 -2.89 -12.97
C PRO A 277 -20.70 -2.61 -11.67
N ALA A 278 -21.04 -3.31 -10.60
CA ALA A 278 -20.44 -3.12 -9.30
C ALA A 278 -18.94 -3.49 -9.36
N LEU A 279 -18.08 -2.61 -8.84
CA LEU A 279 -16.67 -2.90 -8.66
C LEU A 279 -16.40 -3.43 -7.26
N ALA A 280 -15.65 -4.51 -7.17
CA ALA A 280 -15.12 -5.00 -5.90
C ALA A 280 -13.88 -4.19 -5.51
N LEU A 281 -13.92 -3.47 -4.36
CA LEU A 281 -12.76 -2.79 -3.81
C LEU A 281 -12.12 -3.64 -2.70
N SER A 282 -10.87 -4.02 -2.90
CA SER A 282 -10.02 -4.70 -1.92
C SER A 282 -8.91 -3.76 -1.45
N THR A 283 -8.79 -3.55 -0.13
CA THR A 283 -7.73 -2.73 0.48
C THR A 283 -7.67 -2.95 1.98
N ASN A 284 -6.47 -2.89 2.56
CA ASN A 284 -6.25 -2.84 4.01
C ASN A 284 -5.98 -1.41 4.51
N LEU A 285 -6.03 -0.42 3.63
CA LEU A 285 -5.68 0.97 3.97
C LEU A 285 -6.45 1.50 5.18
N PRO A 286 -7.80 1.38 5.28
CA PRO A 286 -8.54 1.88 6.45
C PRO A 286 -8.07 1.25 7.76
N SER A 287 -7.80 -0.05 7.79
CA SER A 287 -7.32 -0.76 8.96
C SER A 287 -5.94 -0.27 9.40
N VAL A 288 -5.02 -0.10 8.45
CA VAL A 288 -3.66 0.41 8.71
C VAL A 288 -3.70 1.84 9.24
N LEU A 289 -4.53 2.71 8.64
CA LEU A 289 -4.65 4.10 9.07
C LEU A 289 -5.27 4.22 10.47
N ASN A 290 -6.37 3.48 10.74
CA ASN A 290 -7.01 3.48 12.05
C ASN A 290 -6.11 2.89 13.14
N GLY A 291 -5.39 1.80 12.86
CA GLY A 291 -4.41 1.24 13.78
C GLY A 291 -3.29 2.21 14.09
N THR A 292 -2.78 2.92 13.07
CA THR A 292 -1.74 3.95 13.26
C THR A 292 -2.27 5.14 14.06
N ALA A 293 -3.50 5.60 13.82
CA ALA A 293 -4.13 6.67 14.57
C ALA A 293 -4.31 6.29 16.05
N SER A 294 -4.81 5.09 16.32
CA SER A 294 -4.98 4.58 17.70
C SER A 294 -3.64 4.51 18.45
N ASN A 295 -2.59 4.00 17.82
CA ASN A 295 -1.25 3.96 18.42
C ASN A 295 -0.71 5.36 18.71
N LEU A 296 -1.00 6.34 17.83
CA LEU A 296 -0.63 7.73 18.02
C LEU A 296 -1.35 8.36 19.21
N ASP A 297 -2.64 8.08 19.38
CA ASP A 297 -3.43 8.59 20.49
C ASP A 297 -2.98 7.99 21.84
N VAL A 298 -2.65 6.71 21.86
CA VAL A 298 -2.04 6.06 23.04
C VAL A 298 -0.71 6.73 23.40
N ALA A 299 0.16 6.94 22.41
CA ALA A 299 1.45 7.58 22.63
C ALA A 299 1.27 9.03 23.16
N ARG A 300 0.35 9.80 22.59
CA ARG A 300 0.02 11.16 23.06
C ARG A 300 -0.53 11.18 24.48
N SER A 301 -1.41 10.24 24.81
CA SER A 301 -1.98 10.12 26.14
C SER A 301 -0.92 9.80 27.19
N LEU A 302 0.00 8.88 26.89
CA LEU A 302 1.13 8.57 27.77
C LEU A 302 2.05 9.79 27.97
N LEU A 303 2.36 10.52 26.90
CA LEU A 303 3.15 11.75 26.98
C LEU A 303 2.44 12.83 27.83
N ALA A 304 1.13 12.98 27.68
CA ALA A 304 0.34 13.91 28.48
C ALA A 304 0.35 13.55 29.97
N ILE A 305 0.20 12.28 30.32
CA ILE A 305 0.30 11.79 31.71
C ILE A 305 1.69 12.08 32.27
N CYS A 306 2.75 11.78 31.55
CA CYS A 306 4.12 12.11 31.97
C CYS A 306 4.31 13.61 32.19
N ALA A 307 3.78 14.45 31.29
CA ALA A 307 3.86 15.91 31.43
C ALA A 307 3.13 16.41 32.69
N VAL A 308 1.93 15.90 32.96
CA VAL A 308 1.16 16.24 34.17
C VAL A 308 1.90 15.81 35.44
N LEU A 309 2.45 14.60 35.49
CA LEU A 309 3.23 14.12 36.63
C LEU A 309 4.46 14.97 36.88
N LEU A 310 5.19 15.37 35.85
CA LEU A 310 6.35 16.26 35.93
C LEU A 310 5.95 17.64 36.46
N PHE A 311 4.83 18.19 36.00
CA PHE A 311 4.30 19.47 36.46
C PHE A 311 3.92 19.41 37.94
N LEU A 312 3.23 18.35 38.38
CA LEU A 312 2.85 18.14 39.78
C LEU A 312 4.09 18.00 40.67
N LEU A 313 5.10 17.28 40.24
CA LEU A 313 6.36 17.11 40.95
C LEU A 313 7.12 18.44 41.11
N ALA A 314 7.18 19.25 40.07
CA ALA A 314 7.77 20.57 40.09
C ALA A 314 6.99 21.52 41.04
N ALA A 315 5.67 21.51 40.99
CA ALA A 315 4.81 22.30 41.87
C ALA A 315 4.98 21.88 43.37
N ALA A 316 5.03 20.57 43.65
CA ALA A 316 5.28 20.08 44.99
C ALA A 316 6.66 20.48 45.54
N ALA A 317 7.70 20.42 44.69
CA ALA A 317 9.04 20.88 45.05
C ALA A 317 9.08 22.38 45.38
N LEU A 318 8.41 23.20 44.57
CA LEU A 318 8.27 24.65 44.84
C LEU A 318 7.53 24.93 46.14
N LEU A 319 6.40 24.24 46.40
CA LEU A 319 5.64 24.37 47.65
C LEU A 319 6.45 23.95 48.89
N ALA A 320 7.26 22.89 48.76
CA ALA A 320 8.15 22.45 49.83
C ALA A 320 9.21 23.51 50.16
N VAL A 321 9.80 24.13 49.14
CA VAL A 321 10.80 25.18 49.32
C VAL A 321 10.17 26.45 49.91
N THR A 322 9.00 26.88 49.42
CA THR A 322 8.28 28.07 49.95
C THR A 322 7.86 27.85 51.41
N ARG A 323 7.39 26.66 51.82
CA ARG A 323 7.10 26.33 53.21
C ARG A 323 8.34 26.34 54.10
N LEU A 324 9.46 25.84 53.64
CA LEU A 324 10.73 25.90 54.33
C LEU A 324 11.21 27.34 54.56
N LEU A 325 10.97 28.23 53.60
CA LEU A 325 11.32 29.65 53.72
C LEU A 325 10.33 30.46 54.58
N ALA A 326 9.03 30.11 54.60
CA ALA A 326 8.00 30.82 55.35
C ALA A 326 7.88 30.34 56.83
N GLY A 327 8.39 29.15 57.15
CA GLY A 327 8.34 28.56 58.50
C GLY A 327 9.49 28.98 59.43
N GLN A 328 10.28 30.00 59.03
CA GLN A 328 11.38 30.59 59.82
C GLN A 328 11.08 32.03 60.17
#